data_828be91269369019b118b50ad8214484
#
_entry.id   828be91269369019b118b50ad8214484
#
_cell.length_a   1.000
_cell.length_b   1.000
_cell.length_c   1.000
_cell.angle_alpha   90.00
_cell.angle_beta   90.00
_cell.angle_gamma   90.00
#
_symmetry.space_group_name_H-M   'P 1'
#
loop_
_entity.id
_entity.type
_entity.pdbx_description
1 polymer ?
#
loop_
_entity_poly.entity_id
_entity_poly.type
_entity_poly.pdbx_seq_one_letter_code
_entity_poly.pdbx_strand_id
1 'polypeptide(L)'
;MRLSDRAIGLELTPLGWRAVHLEARLSSTRLIGSVEGDSEGSNPESARDALERAVRSLEVDAGTRLGIALARPIVHLKRIALPRASRSEIVQAVHAHAPSIFAVGKQAVIADVRSVSGNRRQRMAAAEGVVVAAPALLMEAIAQCSRTLGLRLSSADLSAGGVRVFLRRGTERVGLLHEAGLEWVRYGRDRAVEASRYFPFAAIGGPGAGAPQAMAGLPEVVGEEIRAARAVLLGPEELLRSLRSACKEDGSALHGAQLARRGISGLDQLQFTAACGAALQALGARRAFDLRPDWARQGDVRASRRRRGILLSLFVFSTALYGLSAIYTFRSQVGGLEHAVATLRPQAEEILTLRQAMMSAIERADLLARLELTQPRWTSVLAELAGALPTDAYLTMVSADGEGLRLEGYAFATSTVVGVLERSEVFDSVRLAGPVTRERTPLGERERFTLDLLIASGRYD
;
A
#
# COMPACT_ATOMS: atom_id res chain seq x y z
N MET A 1 3.67 -10.98 25.58
CA MET A 1 3.61 -9.94 24.53
C MET A 1 4.94 -9.20 24.55
N ARG A 2 5.77 -9.29 23.52
CA ARG A 2 7.06 -8.57 23.49
C ARG A 2 6.75 -7.08 23.36
N LEU A 3 7.14 -6.30 24.35
CA LEU A 3 6.93 -4.84 24.41
C LEU A 3 7.83 -4.06 23.41
N SER A 4 8.76 -4.76 22.77
CA SER A 4 9.65 -4.18 21.76
C SER A 4 9.74 -5.08 20.54
N ASP A 5 9.66 -4.48 19.34
CA ASP A 5 9.92 -5.14 18.07
C ASP A 5 11.33 -4.75 17.60
N ARG A 6 12.15 -5.73 17.19
CA ARG A 6 13.52 -5.51 16.70
C ARG A 6 13.60 -5.74 15.21
N ALA A 7 14.42 -4.96 14.52
CA ALA A 7 14.71 -5.13 13.12
C ALA A 7 16.19 -4.81 12.80
N ILE A 8 16.75 -5.60 11.90
CA ILE A 8 18.00 -5.28 11.23
C ILE A 8 17.68 -4.75 9.84
N GLY A 9 18.33 -3.66 9.43
CA GLY A 9 18.32 -3.15 8.06
C GLY A 9 19.68 -3.33 7.45
N LEU A 10 19.75 -3.93 6.27
CA LEU A 10 20.96 -4.14 5.52
C LEU A 10 20.86 -3.40 4.18
N GLU A 11 21.76 -2.47 3.93
CA GLU A 11 21.96 -1.87 2.62
C GLU A 11 23.10 -2.58 1.91
N LEU A 12 22.88 -2.99 0.65
CA LEU A 12 23.90 -3.53 -0.24
C LEU A 12 24.27 -2.50 -1.29
N THR A 13 25.55 -2.19 -1.40
CA THR A 13 26.12 -1.33 -2.42
C THR A 13 27.09 -2.16 -3.32
N PRO A 14 27.52 -1.67 -4.48
CA PRO A 14 28.43 -2.41 -5.36
C PRO A 14 29.78 -2.76 -4.72
N LEU A 15 30.27 -1.90 -3.82
CA LEU A 15 31.60 -2.03 -3.21
C LEU A 15 31.54 -2.34 -1.71
N GLY A 16 30.36 -2.39 -1.11
CA GLY A 16 30.25 -2.63 0.32
C GLY A 16 28.83 -2.91 0.78
N TRP A 17 28.67 -2.93 2.08
CA TRP A 17 27.39 -3.07 2.74
C TRP A 17 27.36 -2.27 4.06
N ARG A 18 26.16 -1.86 4.46
CA ARG A 18 25.91 -1.16 5.73
C ARG A 18 24.73 -1.80 6.42
N ALA A 19 24.84 -2.03 7.71
CA ALA A 19 23.77 -2.60 8.51
C ALA A 19 23.51 -1.81 9.78
N VAL A 20 22.25 -1.81 10.20
CA VAL A 20 21.80 -1.19 11.44
C VAL A 20 20.86 -2.12 12.18
N HIS A 21 20.92 -2.12 13.51
CA HIS A 21 20.00 -2.83 14.37
C HIS A 21 19.13 -1.81 15.13
N LEU A 22 17.83 -1.87 14.94
CA LEU A 22 16.85 -0.98 15.55
C LEU A 22 15.95 -1.74 16.53
N GLU A 23 15.62 -1.08 17.63
CA GLU A 23 14.58 -1.49 18.56
C GLU A 23 13.44 -0.47 18.52
N ALA A 24 12.24 -0.91 18.17
CA ALA A 24 11.04 -0.10 18.22
C ALA A 24 10.29 -0.37 19.52
N ARG A 25 9.99 0.69 20.27
CA ARG A 25 9.09 0.72 21.43
C ARG A 25 7.82 1.49 21.04
N LEU A 26 6.82 1.48 21.90
CA LEU A 26 5.51 2.08 21.62
C LEU A 26 5.58 3.55 21.15
N SER A 27 6.53 4.34 21.64
CA SER A 27 6.65 5.77 21.35
C SER A 27 7.95 6.20 20.68
N SER A 28 8.95 5.31 20.56
CA SER A 28 10.28 5.67 20.07
C SER A 28 10.95 4.50 19.35
N THR A 29 11.91 4.82 18.50
CA THR A 29 12.81 3.85 17.87
C THR A 29 14.23 4.20 18.26
N ARG A 30 14.99 3.23 18.73
CA ARG A 30 16.40 3.40 19.15
C ARG A 30 17.31 2.62 18.22
N LEU A 31 18.43 3.22 17.85
CA LEU A 31 19.55 2.53 17.22
C LEU A 31 20.31 1.75 18.31
N ILE A 32 20.42 0.42 18.15
CA ILE A 32 21.21 -0.44 19.04
C ILE A 32 22.65 -0.48 18.58
N GLY A 33 22.87 -0.60 17.26
CA GLY A 33 24.19 -0.65 16.68
C GLY A 33 24.16 -0.43 15.17
N SER A 34 25.30 -0.07 14.62
CA SER A 34 25.54 0.04 13.19
C SER A 34 26.89 -0.54 12.83
N VAL A 35 27.02 -1.11 11.66
CA VAL A 35 28.24 -1.71 11.14
C VAL A 35 28.27 -1.57 9.62
N GLU A 36 29.45 -1.44 9.07
CA GLU A 36 29.66 -1.46 7.62
C GLU A 36 30.86 -2.37 7.29
N GLY A 37 30.96 -2.72 6.02
CA GLY A 37 32.09 -3.52 5.54
C GLY A 37 32.15 -3.55 4.02
N ASP A 38 33.28 -3.93 3.52
CA ASP A 38 33.52 -4.06 2.10
C ASP A 38 32.93 -5.37 1.56
N SER A 39 32.54 -5.33 0.30
CA SER A 39 32.01 -6.46 -0.45
C SER A 39 32.55 -6.41 -1.87
N GLU A 40 33.05 -7.53 -2.35
CA GLU A 40 33.60 -7.64 -3.71
C GLU A 40 32.50 -7.80 -4.76
N GLY A 41 31.61 -6.85 -4.80
CA GLY A 41 30.49 -6.86 -5.77
C GLY A 41 29.16 -7.34 -5.19
N SER A 42 28.14 -7.27 -6.01
CA SER A 42 26.74 -7.57 -5.66
C SER A 42 26.30 -8.97 -6.09
N ASN A 43 27.21 -9.96 -6.02
CA ASN A 43 26.85 -11.34 -6.30
C ASN A 43 26.13 -12.01 -5.10
N PRO A 44 25.44 -13.14 -5.30
CA PRO A 44 24.71 -13.82 -4.24
C PRO A 44 25.56 -14.27 -3.05
N GLU A 45 26.81 -14.65 -3.25
CA GLU A 45 27.73 -15.10 -2.20
C GLU A 45 28.17 -13.92 -1.33
N SER A 46 28.62 -12.84 -1.96
CA SER A 46 28.97 -11.61 -1.24
C SER A 46 27.81 -11.07 -0.39
N ALA A 47 26.59 -11.16 -0.87
CA ALA A 47 25.40 -10.73 -0.14
C ALA A 47 25.12 -11.62 1.08
N ARG A 48 25.34 -12.94 0.97
CA ARG A 48 25.26 -13.87 2.12
C ARG A 48 26.28 -13.54 3.17
N ASP A 49 27.55 -13.39 2.76
CA ASP A 49 28.65 -13.05 3.65
C ASP A 49 28.42 -11.72 4.36
N ALA A 50 27.90 -10.72 3.63
CA ALA A 50 27.54 -9.43 4.20
C ALA A 50 26.46 -9.57 5.28
N LEU A 51 25.41 -10.34 5.01
CA LEU A 51 24.33 -10.58 5.97
C LEU A 51 24.82 -11.35 7.20
N GLU A 52 25.62 -12.40 7.03
CA GLU A 52 26.19 -13.18 8.12
C GLU A 52 27.12 -12.32 9.00
N ARG A 53 28.00 -11.53 8.39
CA ARG A 53 28.87 -10.58 9.10
C ARG A 53 28.06 -9.55 9.87
N ALA A 54 27.05 -8.94 9.24
CA ALA A 54 26.20 -7.96 9.89
C ALA A 54 25.46 -8.54 11.10
N VAL A 55 24.88 -9.74 10.97
CA VAL A 55 24.16 -10.41 12.06
C VAL A 55 25.09 -10.74 13.23
N ARG A 56 26.31 -11.23 12.94
CA ARG A 56 27.31 -11.58 13.95
C ARG A 56 27.81 -10.33 14.66
N SER A 57 28.16 -9.27 13.92
CA SER A 57 28.72 -8.03 14.49
C SER A 57 27.68 -7.24 15.32
N LEU A 58 26.41 -7.34 14.97
CA LEU A 58 25.30 -6.64 15.66
C LEU A 58 24.59 -7.52 16.70
N GLU A 59 25.08 -8.75 16.94
CA GLU A 59 24.53 -9.70 17.89
C GLU A 59 22.98 -9.85 17.76
N VAL A 60 22.52 -10.10 16.53
CA VAL A 60 21.09 -10.08 16.22
C VAL A 60 20.43 -11.38 16.62
N ASP A 61 19.38 -11.31 17.42
CA ASP A 61 18.60 -12.46 17.88
C ASP A 61 17.77 -13.12 16.77
N ALA A 62 17.57 -14.42 16.87
CA ALA A 62 16.63 -15.15 16.02
C ALA A 62 15.19 -14.59 16.16
N GLY A 63 14.46 -14.57 15.05
CA GLY A 63 13.12 -13.99 14.97
C GLY A 63 13.10 -12.47 14.72
N THR A 64 14.28 -11.82 14.69
CA THR A 64 14.40 -10.40 14.32
C THR A 64 13.97 -10.21 12.87
N ARG A 65 13.29 -9.09 12.60
CA ARG A 65 12.86 -8.74 11.24
C ARG A 65 14.04 -8.20 10.44
N LEU A 66 14.15 -8.63 9.17
CA LEU A 66 15.17 -8.16 8.24
C LEU A 66 14.53 -7.27 7.18
N GLY A 67 15.12 -6.09 6.97
CA GLY A 67 14.87 -5.20 5.84
C GLY A 67 16.10 -5.08 4.97
N ILE A 68 15.92 -5.16 3.66
CA ILE A 68 17.00 -5.01 2.67
C ILE A 68 16.78 -3.72 1.89
N ALA A 69 17.85 -2.95 1.71
CA ALA A 69 17.94 -1.84 0.78
C ALA A 69 19.00 -2.16 -0.28
N LEU A 70 18.63 -2.05 -1.55
CA LEU A 70 19.55 -2.29 -2.66
C LEU A 70 19.90 -0.97 -3.32
N ALA A 71 21.20 -0.67 -3.46
CA ALA A 71 21.67 0.51 -4.16
C ALA A 71 21.37 0.42 -5.66
N ARG A 72 21.24 1.58 -6.31
CA ARG A 72 20.83 1.70 -7.72
C ARG A 72 21.63 0.85 -8.71
N PRO A 73 22.95 0.66 -8.58
CA PRO A 73 23.71 -0.19 -9.49
C PRO A 73 23.33 -1.67 -9.45
N ILE A 74 22.77 -2.14 -8.33
CA ILE A 74 22.34 -3.55 -8.15
C ILE A 74 20.96 -3.77 -8.75
N VAL A 75 20.13 -2.74 -8.86
CA VAL A 75 18.75 -2.82 -9.34
C VAL A 75 18.56 -2.06 -10.63
N HIS A 76 17.63 -2.53 -11.45
CA HIS A 76 17.19 -1.83 -12.65
C HIS A 76 15.94 -1.03 -12.32
N LEU A 77 15.88 0.22 -12.78
CA LEU A 77 14.71 1.09 -12.63
C LEU A 77 14.40 1.71 -13.99
N LYS A 78 13.14 1.60 -14.40
CA LYS A 78 12.67 2.16 -15.67
C LYS A 78 11.27 2.74 -15.51
N ARG A 79 11.06 3.87 -16.13
CA ARG A 79 9.72 4.47 -16.25
C ARG A 79 9.07 3.94 -17.53
N ILE A 80 7.85 3.45 -17.43
CA ILE A 80 7.10 2.88 -18.53
C ILE A 80 5.66 3.40 -18.55
N ALA A 81 5.04 3.40 -19.72
CA ALA A 81 3.60 3.57 -19.85
C ALA A 81 2.91 2.30 -19.36
N LEU A 82 1.93 2.45 -18.48
CA LEU A 82 1.15 1.33 -17.95
C LEU A 82 -0.16 1.20 -18.71
N PRO A 83 -0.58 -0.02 -19.05
CA PRO A 83 -1.90 -0.26 -19.63
C PRO A 83 -3.00 0.05 -18.62
N ARG A 84 -4.21 0.28 -19.11
CA ARG A 84 -5.41 0.39 -18.28
C ARG A 84 -5.85 -1.00 -17.83
N ALA A 85 -5.31 -1.45 -16.72
CA ALA A 85 -5.57 -2.76 -16.16
C ALA A 85 -5.60 -2.67 -14.63
N SER A 86 -6.08 -3.71 -13.98
CA SER A 86 -6.02 -3.81 -12.52
C SER A 86 -4.54 -3.89 -12.05
N ARG A 87 -4.29 -3.50 -10.80
CA ARG A 87 -2.93 -3.56 -10.24
C ARG A 87 -2.35 -4.98 -10.31
N SER A 88 -3.16 -6.00 -10.11
CA SER A 88 -2.71 -7.40 -10.17
C SER A 88 -2.28 -7.81 -11.58
N GLU A 89 -3.03 -7.41 -12.60
CA GLU A 89 -2.69 -7.66 -13.99
C GLU A 89 -1.43 -6.92 -14.43
N ILE A 90 -1.28 -5.66 -14.01
CA ILE A 90 -0.06 -4.88 -14.28
C ILE A 90 1.16 -5.56 -13.65
N VAL A 91 1.06 -5.99 -12.38
CA VAL A 91 2.16 -6.69 -11.70
C VAL A 91 2.50 -7.99 -12.42
N GLN A 92 1.52 -8.79 -12.80
CA GLN A 92 1.75 -10.04 -13.55
C GLN A 92 2.39 -9.77 -14.92
N ALA A 93 1.91 -8.78 -15.67
CA ALA A 93 2.48 -8.39 -16.95
C ALA A 93 3.94 -7.94 -16.81
N VAL A 94 4.23 -7.10 -15.78
CA VAL A 94 5.58 -6.66 -15.48
C VAL A 94 6.48 -7.84 -15.13
N HIS A 95 6.03 -8.78 -14.30
CA HIS A 95 6.81 -9.98 -13.98
C HIS A 95 7.13 -10.82 -15.22
N ALA A 96 6.14 -11.05 -16.08
CA ALA A 96 6.31 -11.83 -17.31
C ALA A 96 7.29 -11.16 -18.31
N HIS A 97 7.27 -9.83 -18.39
CA HIS A 97 8.03 -9.07 -19.39
C HIS A 97 9.27 -8.35 -18.79
N ALA A 98 9.57 -8.51 -17.50
CA ALA A 98 10.70 -7.84 -16.86
C ALA A 98 12.04 -8.04 -17.57
N PRO A 99 12.43 -9.24 -18.04
CA PRO A 99 13.68 -9.41 -18.78
C PRO A 99 13.77 -8.56 -20.05
N SER A 100 12.68 -8.41 -20.80
CA SER A 100 12.64 -7.57 -22.00
C SER A 100 12.54 -6.07 -21.67
N ILE A 101 11.83 -5.70 -20.62
CA ILE A 101 11.73 -4.30 -20.17
C ILE A 101 13.11 -3.75 -19.84
N PHE A 102 13.96 -4.54 -19.17
CA PHE A 102 15.28 -4.12 -18.71
C PHE A 102 16.43 -4.56 -19.62
N ALA A 103 16.14 -5.30 -20.68
CA ALA A 103 17.15 -5.85 -21.59
C ALA A 103 18.24 -6.70 -20.87
N VAL A 104 17.85 -7.41 -19.81
CA VAL A 104 18.79 -8.24 -19.01
C VAL A 104 18.99 -9.66 -19.58
N GLY A 105 18.55 -9.90 -20.80
CA GLY A 105 18.71 -11.18 -21.48
C GLY A 105 17.93 -12.31 -20.79
N LYS A 106 18.60 -13.43 -20.51
CA LYS A 106 18.01 -14.63 -19.86
C LYS A 106 18.08 -14.58 -18.34
N GLN A 107 18.57 -13.48 -17.74
CA GLN A 107 18.70 -13.37 -16.30
C GLN A 107 17.30 -13.26 -15.66
N ALA A 108 17.01 -14.15 -14.72
CA ALA A 108 15.79 -14.07 -13.93
C ALA A 108 15.84 -12.85 -13.00
N VAL A 109 14.76 -12.10 -12.96
CA VAL A 109 14.63 -10.91 -12.12
C VAL A 109 13.32 -10.93 -11.34
N ILE A 110 13.36 -10.37 -10.12
CA ILE A 110 12.17 -10.08 -9.34
C ILE A 110 11.86 -8.62 -9.57
N ALA A 111 10.66 -8.33 -10.04
CA ALA A 111 10.23 -6.97 -10.35
C ALA A 111 9.00 -6.56 -9.53
N ASP A 112 8.87 -5.26 -9.30
CA ASP A 112 7.65 -4.65 -8.79
C ASP A 112 7.39 -3.33 -9.51
N VAL A 113 6.12 -2.92 -9.54
CA VAL A 113 5.67 -1.74 -10.27
C VAL A 113 4.84 -0.83 -9.37
N ARG A 114 5.08 0.47 -9.53
CA ARG A 114 4.28 1.51 -8.89
C ARG A 114 3.82 2.53 -9.91
N SER A 115 2.52 2.84 -9.91
CA SER A 115 2.00 3.94 -10.73
C SER A 115 2.48 5.28 -10.18
N VAL A 116 2.93 6.15 -11.06
CA VAL A 116 3.20 7.55 -10.76
C VAL A 116 1.86 8.27 -10.75
N SER A 117 1.51 8.85 -9.60
CA SER A 117 0.22 9.52 -9.40
C SER A 117 0.17 10.81 -10.23
N GLY A 118 -0.32 10.75 -11.44
CA GLY A 118 -0.71 11.93 -12.20
C GLY A 118 -1.92 12.62 -11.57
N ASN A 119 -2.07 13.94 -11.83
CA ASN A 119 -3.20 14.74 -11.38
C ASN A 119 -4.53 14.05 -11.76
N ARG A 120 -5.55 14.09 -10.91
CA ARG A 120 -6.87 13.46 -11.17
C ARG A 120 -7.45 13.74 -12.55
N ARG A 121 -7.09 14.89 -13.17
CA ARG A 121 -7.47 15.26 -14.56
C ARG A 121 -6.71 14.49 -15.64
N GLN A 122 -5.55 13.90 -15.36
CA GLN A 122 -4.75 13.11 -16.32
C GLN A 122 -5.09 11.60 -16.31
N ARG A 123 -6.12 11.17 -15.59
CA ARG A 123 -6.58 9.77 -15.58
C ARG A 123 -7.07 9.25 -16.94
N MET A 124 -7.24 10.12 -17.92
CA MET A 124 -7.60 9.73 -19.29
C MET A 124 -6.38 9.46 -20.19
N ALA A 125 -5.18 9.88 -19.82
CA ALA A 125 -3.93 9.49 -20.49
C ALA A 125 -3.41 8.17 -19.94
N ALA A 126 -2.56 7.45 -20.68
CA ALA A 126 -1.90 6.24 -20.22
C ALA A 126 -1.19 6.54 -18.89
N ALA A 127 -1.47 5.74 -17.85
CA ALA A 127 -0.84 5.92 -16.56
C ALA A 127 0.65 5.58 -16.70
N GLU A 128 1.53 6.45 -16.19
CA GLU A 128 2.95 6.14 -16.11
C GLU A 128 3.25 5.39 -14.82
N GLY A 129 4.18 4.46 -14.90
CA GLY A 129 4.67 3.72 -13.75
C GLY A 129 6.17 3.60 -13.72
N VAL A 130 6.69 3.44 -12.53
CA VAL A 130 8.08 3.09 -12.29
C VAL A 130 8.13 1.60 -11.99
N VAL A 131 8.91 0.89 -12.75
CA VAL A 131 9.24 -0.53 -12.54
C VAL A 131 10.63 -0.62 -11.98
N VAL A 132 10.79 -1.44 -10.96
CA VAL A 132 12.08 -1.78 -10.35
C VAL A 132 12.27 -3.28 -10.45
N ALA A 133 13.47 -3.72 -10.81
CA ALA A 133 13.82 -5.13 -10.86
C ALA A 133 15.18 -5.38 -10.18
N ALA A 134 15.26 -6.46 -9.43
CA ALA A 134 16.49 -6.97 -8.82
C ALA A 134 16.81 -8.38 -9.35
N PRO A 135 18.10 -8.78 -9.40
CA PRO A 135 18.48 -10.14 -9.77
C PRO A 135 17.83 -11.18 -8.85
N ALA A 136 17.11 -12.14 -9.41
CA ALA A 136 16.37 -13.15 -8.64
C ALA A 136 17.31 -13.98 -7.77
N LEU A 137 18.44 -14.42 -8.31
CA LEU A 137 19.43 -15.22 -7.58
C LEU A 137 19.97 -14.50 -6.35
N LEU A 138 20.22 -13.19 -6.44
CA LEU A 138 20.64 -12.38 -5.30
C LEU A 138 19.58 -12.37 -4.20
N MET A 139 18.33 -12.11 -4.58
CA MET A 139 17.23 -12.02 -3.61
C MET A 139 16.88 -13.37 -2.98
N GLU A 140 16.98 -14.45 -3.77
CA GLU A 140 16.79 -15.81 -3.25
C GLU A 140 17.90 -16.20 -2.28
N ALA A 141 19.17 -15.86 -2.60
CA ALA A 141 20.31 -16.11 -1.72
C ALA A 141 20.16 -15.39 -0.37
N ILE A 142 19.79 -14.12 -0.38
CA ILE A 142 19.53 -13.33 0.82
C ILE A 142 18.36 -13.94 1.62
N ALA A 143 17.28 -14.31 0.94
CA ALA A 143 16.11 -14.86 1.59
C ALA A 143 16.35 -16.25 2.20
N GLN A 144 17.17 -17.09 1.56
CA GLN A 144 17.61 -18.37 2.11
C GLN A 144 18.54 -18.18 3.30
N CYS A 145 19.56 -17.33 3.20
CA CYS A 145 20.48 -17.00 4.27
C CYS A 145 19.74 -16.44 5.48
N SER A 146 18.79 -15.52 5.27
CA SER A 146 17.97 -14.97 6.36
C SER A 146 17.21 -16.06 7.10
N ARG A 147 16.67 -17.08 6.39
CA ARG A 147 15.99 -18.22 7.01
C ARG A 147 16.95 -19.09 7.82
N THR A 148 18.15 -19.35 7.30
CA THR A 148 19.18 -20.12 8.00
C THR A 148 19.61 -19.43 9.31
N LEU A 149 19.73 -18.10 9.28
CA LEU A 149 20.04 -17.28 10.46
C LEU A 149 18.83 -17.05 11.39
N GLY A 150 17.69 -17.67 11.10
CA GLY A 150 16.49 -17.49 11.90
C GLY A 150 15.85 -16.10 11.80
N LEU A 151 16.24 -15.29 10.81
CA LEU A 151 15.68 -13.96 10.58
C LEU A 151 14.42 -14.03 9.73
N ARG A 152 13.57 -13.00 9.86
CA ARG A 152 12.38 -12.87 9.05
C ARG A 152 12.54 -11.76 8.01
N LEU A 153 12.75 -12.11 6.73
CA LEU A 153 12.79 -11.15 5.63
C LEU A 153 11.42 -10.47 5.49
N SER A 154 11.30 -9.26 6.00
CA SER A 154 10.05 -8.50 6.09
C SER A 154 9.92 -7.43 5.02
N SER A 155 11.03 -6.89 4.50
CA SER A 155 11.05 -5.92 3.41
C SER A 155 12.28 -6.08 2.54
N ALA A 156 12.14 -5.80 1.24
CA ALA A 156 13.26 -5.60 0.31
C ALA A 156 12.83 -4.49 -0.66
N ASP A 157 13.62 -3.42 -0.71
CA ASP A 157 13.34 -2.21 -1.47
C ASP A 157 14.66 -1.65 -2.03
N LEU A 158 14.60 -0.62 -2.86
CA LEU A 158 15.80 0.13 -3.22
C LEU A 158 16.22 1.08 -2.09
N SER A 159 17.51 1.46 -2.04
CA SER A 159 18.03 2.40 -1.03
C SER A 159 17.26 3.71 -0.99
N ALA A 160 16.89 4.25 -2.15
CA ALA A 160 16.01 5.40 -2.26
C ALA A 160 14.63 5.18 -1.60
N GLY A 161 14.07 3.96 -1.67
CA GLY A 161 12.82 3.59 -0.98
C GLY A 161 12.95 3.62 0.54
N GLY A 162 14.11 3.22 1.06
CA GLY A 162 14.46 3.31 2.48
C GLY A 162 14.57 4.75 2.96
N VAL A 163 15.35 5.55 2.25
CA VAL A 163 15.58 6.98 2.57
C VAL A 163 14.27 7.78 2.60
N ARG A 164 13.33 7.46 1.74
CA ARG A 164 12.00 8.09 1.70
C ARG A 164 11.32 8.21 3.06
N VAL A 165 11.57 7.27 3.97
CA VAL A 165 10.96 7.25 5.30
C VAL A 165 11.34 8.48 6.11
N PHE A 166 12.51 9.07 5.86
CA PHE A 166 13.05 10.23 6.57
C PHE A 166 12.74 11.58 5.90
N LEU A 167 12.30 11.58 4.65
CA LEU A 167 12.10 12.82 3.90
C LEU A 167 10.91 13.61 4.42
N ARG A 168 11.05 14.95 4.44
CA ARG A 168 9.93 15.87 4.67
C ARG A 168 8.98 15.87 3.47
N ARG A 169 7.73 16.28 3.71
CA ARG A 169 6.81 16.59 2.60
C ARG A 169 7.38 17.76 1.81
N GLY A 170 7.44 17.62 0.50
CA GLY A 170 8.00 18.64 -0.40
C GLY A 170 9.47 18.45 -0.74
N THR A 171 10.18 17.46 -0.15
CA THR A 171 11.50 17.08 -0.65
C THR A 171 11.33 16.36 -1.98
N GLU A 172 11.81 16.98 -3.07
CA GLU A 172 11.63 16.45 -4.42
C GLU A 172 12.88 15.71 -4.92
N ARG A 173 14.08 16.06 -4.45
CA ARG A 173 15.33 15.51 -4.95
C ARG A 173 16.30 15.15 -3.83
N VAL A 174 16.95 14.01 -3.99
CA VAL A 174 17.93 13.47 -3.03
C VAL A 174 19.09 12.87 -3.80
N GLY A 175 20.30 13.21 -3.39
CA GLY A 175 21.53 12.55 -3.83
C GLY A 175 21.99 11.54 -2.77
N LEU A 176 22.15 10.28 -3.16
CA LEU A 176 22.72 9.23 -2.33
C LEU A 176 24.13 8.95 -2.81
N LEU A 177 25.10 9.27 -1.97
CA LEU A 177 26.51 9.02 -2.24
C LEU A 177 26.90 7.64 -1.73
N HIS A 178 27.46 6.87 -2.63
CA HIS A 178 28.08 5.58 -2.37
C HIS A 178 29.56 5.66 -2.78
N GLU A 179 30.35 4.69 -2.37
CA GLU A 179 31.76 4.61 -2.70
C GLU A 179 32.02 4.53 -4.21
N ALA A 180 31.05 3.93 -4.95
CA ALA A 180 31.13 3.73 -6.40
C ALA A 180 30.51 4.87 -7.23
N GLY A 181 29.77 5.81 -6.64
CA GLY A 181 29.09 6.86 -7.39
C GLY A 181 27.99 7.58 -6.64
N LEU A 182 27.29 8.44 -7.35
CA LEU A 182 26.15 9.21 -6.89
C LEU A 182 24.86 8.70 -7.52
N GLU A 183 23.90 8.30 -6.70
CA GLU A 183 22.52 8.09 -7.12
C GLU A 183 21.71 9.37 -6.91
N TRP A 184 21.15 9.90 -8.00
CA TRP A 184 20.28 11.07 -7.99
C TRP A 184 18.83 10.66 -8.13
N VAL A 185 18.04 10.90 -7.08
CA VAL A 185 16.66 10.42 -6.96
C VAL A 185 15.68 11.58 -7.01
N ARG A 186 14.65 11.44 -7.84
CA ARG A 186 13.49 12.32 -7.83
C ARG A 186 12.29 11.64 -7.16
N TYR A 187 11.70 12.35 -6.20
CA TYR A 187 10.49 11.92 -5.50
C TYR A 187 9.30 12.75 -5.92
N GLY A 188 8.14 12.11 -6.08
CA GLY A 188 6.87 12.77 -6.29
C GLY A 188 6.27 13.33 -5.01
N ARG A 189 5.12 14.01 -5.15
CA ARG A 189 4.39 14.63 -4.02
C ARG A 189 4.03 13.65 -2.90
N ASP A 190 3.76 12.39 -3.24
CA ASP A 190 3.48 11.30 -2.29
C ASP A 190 4.77 10.65 -1.74
N ARG A 191 5.94 11.25 -2.01
CA ARG A 191 7.28 10.70 -1.75
C ARG A 191 7.53 9.36 -2.46
N ALA A 192 6.83 9.09 -3.56
CA ALA A 192 7.17 7.96 -4.40
C ALA A 192 8.43 8.25 -5.18
N VAL A 193 9.28 7.24 -5.36
CA VAL A 193 10.40 7.33 -6.29
C VAL A 193 9.83 7.40 -7.70
N GLU A 194 10.06 8.52 -8.40
CA GLU A 194 9.61 8.73 -9.77
C GLU A 194 10.71 8.48 -10.80
N ALA A 195 11.94 8.80 -10.43
CA ALA A 195 13.11 8.59 -11.27
C ALA A 195 14.34 8.44 -10.39
N SER A 196 15.32 7.67 -10.85
CA SER A 196 16.64 7.57 -10.28
C SER A 196 17.65 7.50 -11.42
N ARG A 197 18.72 8.27 -11.30
CA ARG A 197 19.87 8.28 -12.21
C ARG A 197 21.12 8.00 -11.41
N TYR A 198 21.95 7.10 -11.88
CA TYR A 198 23.20 6.75 -11.24
C TYR A 198 24.37 7.30 -12.06
N PHE A 199 25.31 7.93 -11.39
CA PHE A 199 26.54 8.50 -11.93
C PHE A 199 27.73 7.78 -11.31
N PRO A 200 28.31 6.78 -11.99
CA PRO A 200 29.51 6.09 -11.48
C PRO A 200 30.70 7.02 -11.51
N PHE A 201 31.52 7.02 -10.46
CA PHE A 201 32.71 7.88 -10.37
C PHE A 201 33.70 7.58 -11.47
N ALA A 202 33.87 6.31 -11.83
CA ALA A 202 34.73 5.91 -12.94
C ALA A 202 34.34 6.52 -14.30
N ALA A 203 33.02 6.74 -14.52
CA ALA A 203 32.55 7.38 -15.76
C ALA A 203 32.74 8.89 -15.78
N ILE A 204 32.84 9.53 -14.61
CA ILE A 204 32.99 10.99 -14.47
C ILE A 204 34.46 11.36 -14.46
N GLY A 205 35.32 10.64 -13.71
CA GLY A 205 36.72 10.92 -13.52
C GLY A 205 37.69 10.16 -14.46
N GLY A 206 37.12 9.29 -15.34
CA GLY A 206 37.93 8.41 -16.21
C GLY A 206 38.35 7.09 -15.55
N PRO A 207 38.89 6.14 -16.33
CA PRO A 207 39.32 4.84 -15.84
C PRO A 207 40.41 4.99 -14.73
N GLY A 208 40.13 4.41 -13.57
CA GLY A 208 41.04 4.44 -12.43
C GLY A 208 40.99 5.71 -11.56
N ALA A 209 40.11 6.65 -11.87
CA ALA A 209 39.91 7.82 -11.02
C ALA A 209 39.33 7.42 -9.67
N GLY A 210 39.98 7.81 -8.59
CA GLY A 210 39.47 7.69 -7.24
C GLY A 210 38.30 8.64 -6.99
N ALA A 211 37.50 8.37 -5.93
CA ALA A 211 36.33 9.18 -5.55
C ALA A 211 36.62 10.71 -5.51
N PRO A 212 37.73 11.22 -4.98
CA PRO A 212 38.03 12.67 -4.97
C PRO A 212 38.16 13.28 -6.36
N GLN A 213 38.76 12.57 -7.31
CA GLN A 213 38.94 13.06 -8.69
C GLN A 213 37.61 13.04 -9.47
N ALA A 214 36.84 12.00 -9.30
CA ALA A 214 35.48 11.91 -9.87
C ALA A 214 34.53 13.00 -9.30
N MET A 215 34.68 13.32 -8.01
CA MET A 215 33.93 14.40 -7.37
C MET A 215 34.21 15.78 -7.97
N ALA A 216 35.46 16.05 -8.41
CA ALA A 216 35.78 17.31 -9.08
C ALA A 216 35.06 17.51 -10.41
N GLY A 217 34.75 16.43 -11.13
CA GLY A 217 33.96 16.46 -12.38
C GLY A 217 32.45 16.44 -12.20
N LEU A 218 31.94 16.08 -11.02
CA LEU A 218 30.51 16.05 -10.73
C LEU A 218 29.78 17.40 -10.93
N PRO A 219 30.37 18.57 -10.57
CA PRO A 219 29.71 19.86 -10.80
C PRO A 219 29.37 20.16 -12.25
N GLU A 220 30.10 19.66 -13.22
CA GLU A 220 29.78 19.85 -14.64
C GLU A 220 28.58 19.04 -15.08
N VAL A 221 28.41 17.84 -14.53
CA VAL A 221 27.36 16.88 -14.93
C VAL A 221 26.07 17.05 -14.12
N VAL A 222 26.18 17.38 -12.84
CA VAL A 222 25.07 17.33 -11.86
C VAL A 222 24.90 18.67 -11.11
N GLY A 223 25.89 19.55 -11.17
CA GLY A 223 25.97 20.77 -10.35
C GLY A 223 24.79 21.74 -10.56
N GLU A 224 24.27 21.87 -11.78
CA GLU A 224 23.07 22.67 -12.02
C GLU A 224 21.83 22.05 -11.40
N GLU A 225 21.67 20.72 -11.48
CA GLU A 225 20.54 20.01 -10.87
C GLU A 225 20.64 20.04 -9.35
N ILE A 226 21.82 19.94 -8.78
CA ILE A 226 22.05 20.04 -7.32
C ILE A 226 21.71 21.45 -6.84
N ARG A 227 22.22 22.48 -7.50
CA ARG A 227 21.98 23.89 -7.16
C ARG A 227 20.53 24.33 -7.35
N ALA A 228 19.92 23.98 -8.47
CA ALA A 228 18.54 24.35 -8.78
C ALA A 228 17.48 23.66 -7.90
N ALA A 229 17.81 22.52 -7.28
CA ALA A 229 16.82 21.58 -6.73
C ALA A 229 16.66 21.59 -5.22
N ARG A 230 17.42 22.39 -4.46
CA ARG A 230 17.42 22.26 -2.99
C ARG A 230 17.54 20.80 -2.55
N ALA A 231 18.49 20.08 -3.10
CA ALA A 231 18.66 18.66 -2.93
C ALA A 231 19.18 18.32 -1.53
N VAL A 232 18.75 17.15 -1.08
CA VAL A 232 19.24 16.53 0.13
C VAL A 232 20.36 15.57 -0.24
N LEU A 233 21.54 15.73 0.32
CA LEU A 233 22.69 14.84 0.06
C LEU A 233 22.90 13.91 1.27
N LEU A 234 22.98 12.61 1.03
CA LEU A 234 23.15 11.57 2.03
C LEU A 234 24.30 10.64 1.62
N GLY A 235 25.15 10.27 2.55
CA GLY A 235 26.26 9.36 2.31
C GLY A 235 27.38 9.49 3.33
N PRO A 236 28.55 8.86 3.11
CA PRO A 236 29.72 9.01 3.94
C PRO A 236 30.17 10.47 4.05
N GLU A 237 30.52 10.89 5.27
CA GLU A 237 30.84 12.29 5.57
C GLU A 237 32.04 12.80 4.74
N GLU A 238 33.00 11.94 4.47
CA GLU A 238 34.16 12.28 3.65
C GLU A 238 33.78 12.63 2.20
N LEU A 239 32.89 11.80 1.61
CA LEU A 239 32.38 12.02 0.26
C LEU A 239 31.47 13.25 0.22
N LEU A 240 30.66 13.47 1.23
CA LEU A 240 29.80 14.66 1.36
C LEU A 240 30.65 15.92 1.44
N ARG A 241 31.72 15.90 2.22
CA ARG A 241 32.65 17.01 2.38
C ARG A 241 33.38 17.33 1.07
N SER A 242 33.84 16.31 0.36
CA SER A 242 34.48 16.44 -0.97
C SER A 242 33.49 17.01 -2.00
N LEU A 243 32.26 16.57 -2.01
CA LEU A 243 31.24 17.09 -2.91
C LEU A 243 30.87 18.55 -2.62
N ARG A 244 30.71 18.91 -1.34
CA ARG A 244 30.49 20.32 -0.93
C ARG A 244 31.58 21.23 -1.35
N SER A 245 32.83 20.82 -1.13
CA SER A 245 34.02 21.57 -1.58
C SER A 245 34.03 21.76 -3.09
N ALA A 246 33.74 20.71 -3.86
CA ALA A 246 33.70 20.76 -5.33
C ALA A 246 32.58 21.66 -5.87
N CYS A 247 31.40 21.66 -5.21
CA CYS A 247 30.25 22.44 -5.64
C CYS A 247 30.28 23.90 -5.14
N LYS A 248 31.22 24.30 -4.31
CA LYS A 248 31.33 25.63 -3.66
C LYS A 248 30.02 26.02 -2.93
N GLU A 249 29.33 25.05 -2.36
CA GLU A 249 28.04 25.28 -1.68
C GLU A 249 28.21 25.44 -0.18
N ASP A 250 27.65 26.54 0.35
CA ASP A 250 27.43 26.75 1.78
C ASP A 250 26.17 25.98 2.23
N GLY A 251 26.37 24.78 2.70
CA GLY A 251 25.71 24.24 3.86
C GLY A 251 24.21 23.97 3.90
N SER A 252 23.42 23.87 2.81
CA SER A 252 22.00 23.51 2.89
C SER A 252 21.71 22.00 2.89
N ALA A 253 22.74 21.16 2.96
CA ALA A 253 22.60 19.71 3.09
C ALA A 253 21.89 19.34 4.39
N LEU A 254 20.96 18.41 4.32
CA LEU A 254 20.23 17.88 5.48
C LEU A 254 21.20 17.44 6.57
N HIS A 255 21.20 18.18 7.65
CA HIS A 255 21.90 17.79 8.86
C HIS A 255 21.07 16.71 9.58
N GLY A 256 21.74 15.85 10.35
CA GLY A 256 21.12 14.80 11.17
C GLY A 256 19.91 15.22 12.02
N ALA A 257 19.71 16.52 12.23
CA ALA A 257 18.53 17.11 12.89
C ALA A 257 17.16 16.75 12.24
N GLN A 258 17.15 16.36 10.95
CA GLN A 258 15.90 15.90 10.31
C GLN A 258 15.65 14.41 10.50
N LEU A 259 16.69 13.61 10.74
CA LEU A 259 16.58 12.21 11.11
C LEU A 259 16.05 12.06 12.55
N ALA A 260 16.46 12.95 13.45
CA ALA A 260 16.02 12.99 14.84
C ALA A 260 14.49 13.21 15.00
N ARG A 261 13.84 13.90 14.05
CA ARG A 261 12.38 14.13 14.11
C ARG A 261 11.51 12.89 13.97
N ARG A 262 12.06 11.73 13.60
CA ARG A 262 11.35 10.45 13.62
C ARG A 262 11.64 9.59 14.85
N GLY A 263 12.24 10.18 15.88
CA GLY A 263 12.45 9.50 17.14
C GLY A 263 13.51 8.39 17.13
N ILE A 264 14.40 8.37 16.12
CA ILE A 264 15.57 7.49 16.15
C ILE A 264 16.69 8.23 16.86
N SER A 265 16.93 7.85 18.10
CA SER A 265 18.08 8.35 18.87
C SER A 265 19.35 7.58 18.49
N GLY A 266 20.45 8.29 18.30
CA GLY A 266 21.79 7.71 18.07
C GLY A 266 22.18 7.52 16.61
N LEU A 267 21.42 8.05 15.65
CA LEU A 267 21.82 8.01 14.23
C LEU A 267 22.54 9.32 13.85
N ASP A 268 23.83 9.36 14.10
CA ASP A 268 24.65 10.55 13.81
C ASP A 268 25.30 10.51 12.40
N GLN A 269 25.32 9.34 11.77
CA GLN A 269 25.99 9.14 10.49
C GLN A 269 24.97 8.96 9.36
N LEU A 270 24.99 9.89 8.39
CA LEU A 270 24.05 9.94 7.25
C LEU A 270 24.17 8.75 6.29
N GLN A 271 25.32 8.09 6.28
CA GLN A 271 25.59 6.90 5.45
C GLN A 271 24.69 5.71 5.79
N PHE A 272 24.19 5.60 7.03
CA PHE A 272 23.30 4.53 7.44
C PHE A 272 21.81 4.79 7.17
N THR A 273 21.46 5.92 6.56
CA THR A 273 20.07 6.33 6.37
C THR A 273 19.24 5.30 5.60
N ALA A 274 19.80 4.72 4.53
CA ALA A 274 19.07 3.73 3.72
C ALA A 274 18.89 2.42 4.49
N ALA A 275 19.90 1.96 5.21
CA ALA A 275 19.82 0.79 6.08
C ALA A 275 18.80 0.99 7.22
N CYS A 276 18.78 2.17 7.86
CA CYS A 276 17.77 2.54 8.84
C CYS A 276 16.36 2.53 8.24
N GLY A 277 16.22 3.06 7.03
CA GLY A 277 14.96 3.03 6.30
C GLY A 277 14.46 1.63 6.02
N ALA A 278 15.35 0.72 5.63
CA ALA A 278 15.05 -0.69 5.43
C ALA A 278 14.59 -1.37 6.74
N ALA A 279 15.27 -1.10 7.86
CA ALA A 279 14.86 -1.61 9.17
C ALA A 279 13.48 -1.08 9.59
N LEU A 280 13.20 0.22 9.37
CA LEU A 280 11.88 0.80 9.63
C LEU A 280 10.79 0.20 8.74
N GLN A 281 11.10 -0.10 7.47
CA GLN A 281 10.17 -0.79 6.57
C GLN A 281 9.90 -2.23 7.05
N ALA A 282 10.91 -2.92 7.58
CA ALA A 282 10.72 -4.22 8.21
C ALA A 282 9.84 -4.15 9.46
N LEU A 283 9.88 -3.04 10.21
CA LEU A 283 9.01 -2.76 11.35
C LEU A 283 7.59 -2.35 10.96
N GLY A 284 7.32 -2.10 9.67
CA GLY A 284 5.99 -1.78 9.17
C GLY A 284 5.86 -0.40 8.52
N ALA A 285 6.94 0.35 8.36
CA ALA A 285 6.91 1.58 7.58
C ALA A 285 6.59 1.28 6.10
N ARG A 286 6.00 2.26 5.41
CA ARG A 286 5.50 2.09 4.04
C ARG A 286 6.66 1.90 3.06
N ARG A 287 6.69 0.78 2.33
CA ARG A 287 7.66 0.48 1.27
C ARG A 287 7.36 1.27 0.00
N ALA A 288 8.41 1.53 -0.79
CA ALA A 288 8.24 2.01 -2.14
C ALA A 288 7.94 0.84 -3.09
N PHE A 289 8.74 -0.25 -3.02
CA PHE A 289 8.59 -1.47 -3.80
C PHE A 289 8.74 -2.70 -2.91
N ASP A 290 8.39 -3.87 -3.43
CA ASP A 290 8.57 -5.16 -2.75
C ASP A 290 9.33 -6.12 -3.66
N LEU A 291 10.64 -6.19 -3.45
CA LEU A 291 11.56 -7.04 -4.23
C LEU A 291 11.83 -8.39 -3.57
N ARG A 292 11.02 -8.81 -2.61
CA ARG A 292 11.14 -10.13 -1.97
C ARG A 292 10.69 -11.24 -2.92
N PRO A 293 11.29 -12.44 -2.85
CA PRO A 293 10.79 -13.62 -3.55
C PRO A 293 9.35 -13.95 -3.16
N ASP A 294 8.58 -14.51 -4.08
CA ASP A 294 7.15 -14.77 -3.87
C ASP A 294 6.85 -15.68 -2.67
N TRP A 295 7.67 -16.69 -2.45
CA TRP A 295 7.53 -17.58 -1.31
C TRP A 295 7.74 -16.85 0.05
N ALA A 296 8.62 -15.82 0.09
CA ALA A 296 8.82 -15.00 1.27
C ALA A 296 7.63 -14.03 1.52
N ARG A 297 7.00 -13.54 0.43
CA ARG A 297 5.78 -12.72 0.50
C ARG A 297 4.58 -13.50 1.02
N GLN A 298 4.40 -14.75 0.57
CA GLN A 298 3.28 -15.62 0.97
C GLN A 298 3.23 -15.87 2.48
N GLY A 299 4.39 -16.00 3.14
CA GLY A 299 4.48 -16.14 4.59
C GLY A 299 3.83 -14.99 5.35
N ASP A 300 4.02 -13.76 4.90
CA ASP A 300 3.44 -12.56 5.52
C ASP A 300 1.92 -12.45 5.32
N VAL A 301 1.44 -12.84 4.14
CA VAL A 301 -0.01 -12.83 3.84
C VAL A 301 -0.73 -13.84 4.74
N ARG A 302 -0.17 -15.03 4.93
CA ARG A 302 -0.74 -16.06 5.83
C ARG A 302 -0.72 -15.60 7.29
N ALA A 303 0.40 -15.02 7.75
CA ALA A 303 0.50 -14.48 9.12
C ALA A 303 -0.45 -13.30 9.36
N SER A 304 -0.59 -12.42 8.37
CA SER A 304 -1.53 -11.29 8.42
C SER A 304 -2.99 -11.76 8.43
N ARG A 305 -3.35 -12.75 7.60
CA ARG A 305 -4.70 -13.36 7.60
C ARG A 305 -4.99 -14.01 8.95
N ARG A 306 -4.04 -14.76 9.53
CA ARG A 306 -4.20 -15.38 10.84
C ARG A 306 -4.39 -14.33 11.95
N ARG A 307 -3.60 -13.25 11.95
CA ARG A 307 -3.75 -12.15 12.92
C ARG A 307 -5.10 -11.44 12.77
N ARG A 308 -5.53 -11.15 11.53
CA ARG A 308 -6.86 -10.57 11.26
C ARG A 308 -7.98 -11.52 11.70
N GLY A 309 -7.84 -12.82 11.47
CA GLY A 309 -8.77 -13.85 11.95
C GLY A 309 -8.87 -13.84 13.48
N ILE A 310 -7.73 -13.79 14.19
CA ILE A 310 -7.70 -13.71 15.66
C ILE A 310 -8.35 -12.41 16.16
N LEU A 311 -8.03 -11.26 15.55
CA LEU A 311 -8.63 -9.99 15.93
C LEU A 311 -10.14 -9.95 15.66
N LEU A 312 -10.56 -10.51 14.52
CA LEU A 312 -11.98 -10.62 14.17
C LEU A 312 -12.73 -11.56 15.14
N SER A 313 -12.14 -12.70 15.49
CA SER A 313 -12.72 -13.61 16.50
C SER A 313 -12.80 -12.96 17.87
N LEU A 314 -11.76 -12.21 18.29
CA LEU A 314 -11.74 -11.48 19.55
C LEU A 314 -12.81 -10.37 19.56
N PHE A 315 -12.96 -9.66 18.44
CA PHE A 315 -14.01 -8.63 18.27
C PHE A 315 -15.40 -9.24 18.33
N VAL A 316 -15.64 -10.32 17.60
CA VAL A 316 -16.94 -11.05 17.64
C VAL A 316 -17.23 -11.58 19.05
N PHE A 317 -16.22 -12.16 19.72
CA PHE A 317 -16.36 -12.64 21.08
C PHE A 317 -16.67 -11.51 22.07
N SER A 318 -15.96 -10.37 21.97
CA SER A 318 -16.21 -9.19 22.80
C SER A 318 -17.62 -8.63 22.57
N THR A 319 -18.08 -8.58 21.30
CA THR A 319 -19.42 -8.10 20.96
C THR A 319 -20.51 -9.05 21.46
N ALA A 320 -20.26 -10.38 21.39
CA ALA A 320 -21.17 -11.39 21.95
C ALA A 320 -21.25 -11.29 23.47
N LEU A 321 -20.12 -11.07 24.15
CA LEU A 321 -20.08 -10.90 25.61
C LEU A 321 -20.82 -9.63 26.06
N TYR A 322 -20.64 -8.56 25.31
CA TYR A 322 -21.39 -7.31 25.52
C TYR A 322 -22.89 -7.49 25.31
N GLY A 323 -23.27 -8.20 24.23
CA GLY A 323 -24.66 -8.54 23.96
C GLY A 323 -25.29 -9.40 25.05
N LEU A 324 -24.58 -10.43 25.54
CA LEU A 324 -25.01 -11.26 26.66
C LEU A 324 -25.15 -10.45 27.95
N SER A 325 -24.20 -9.56 28.23
CA SER A 325 -24.28 -8.66 29.40
C SER A 325 -25.49 -7.72 29.31
N ALA A 326 -25.75 -7.16 28.13
CA ALA A 326 -26.90 -6.30 27.90
C ALA A 326 -28.23 -7.07 28.05
N ILE A 327 -28.30 -8.32 27.57
CA ILE A 327 -29.46 -9.19 27.75
C ILE A 327 -29.65 -9.53 29.23
N TYR A 328 -28.56 -9.82 29.95
CA TYR A 328 -28.63 -10.13 31.37
C TYR A 328 -29.10 -8.94 32.20
N THR A 329 -28.55 -7.75 31.96
CA THR A 329 -29.00 -6.50 32.63
C THR A 329 -30.42 -6.16 32.27
N PHE A 330 -30.81 -6.34 30.99
CA PHE A 330 -32.20 -6.13 30.58
C PHE A 330 -33.19 -7.11 31.28
N ARG A 331 -32.84 -8.41 31.35
CA ARG A 331 -33.66 -9.40 32.08
C ARG A 331 -33.75 -9.12 33.56
N SER A 332 -32.67 -8.68 34.21
CA SER A 332 -32.72 -8.31 35.63
C SER A 332 -33.56 -7.08 35.90
N GLN A 333 -33.53 -6.09 34.98
CA GLN A 333 -34.42 -4.91 35.05
C GLN A 333 -35.89 -5.26 34.80
N VAL A 334 -36.17 -6.13 33.83
CA VAL A 334 -37.52 -6.62 33.55
C VAL A 334 -38.08 -7.40 34.73
N GLY A 335 -37.26 -8.27 35.34
CA GLY A 335 -37.70 -9.01 36.56
C GLY A 335 -38.00 -8.10 37.75
N GLY A 336 -37.22 -7.02 37.93
CA GLY A 336 -37.50 -6.01 38.95
C GLY A 336 -38.78 -5.21 38.68
N LEU A 337 -39.04 -4.89 37.41
CA LEU A 337 -40.26 -4.23 36.97
C LEU A 337 -41.52 -5.14 37.10
N GLU A 338 -41.37 -6.42 36.76
CA GLU A 338 -42.45 -7.41 36.91
C GLU A 338 -42.87 -7.53 38.38
N HIS A 339 -41.88 -7.52 39.32
CA HIS A 339 -42.21 -7.54 40.75
C HIS A 339 -42.88 -6.25 41.22
N ALA A 340 -42.45 -5.09 40.73
CA ALA A 340 -43.10 -3.81 41.04
C ALA A 340 -44.51 -3.69 40.45
N VAL A 341 -44.72 -4.22 39.23
CA VAL A 341 -46.03 -4.26 38.57
C VAL A 341 -46.96 -5.25 39.28
N ALA A 342 -46.43 -6.43 39.72
CA ALA A 342 -47.25 -7.41 40.44
C ALA A 342 -47.78 -6.88 41.79
N THR A 343 -47.06 -5.94 42.45
CA THR A 343 -47.53 -5.30 43.69
C THR A 343 -48.57 -4.19 43.45
N LEU A 344 -48.61 -3.61 42.23
CA LEU A 344 -49.56 -2.54 41.88
C LEU A 344 -50.80 -3.03 41.11
N ARG A 345 -50.76 -4.29 40.68
CA ARG A 345 -51.76 -4.90 39.80
C ARG A 345 -53.20 -4.90 40.33
N PRO A 346 -53.47 -5.13 41.65
CA PRO A 346 -54.87 -5.28 42.09
C PRO A 346 -55.70 -3.97 42.05
N GLN A 347 -55.05 -2.81 41.85
CA GLN A 347 -55.76 -1.52 41.85
C GLN A 347 -56.03 -0.92 40.46
N ALA A 348 -55.46 -1.49 39.38
CA ALA A 348 -55.49 -0.87 38.07
C ALA A 348 -55.92 -1.80 36.90
N GLU A 349 -56.27 -3.06 37.13
CA GLU A 349 -56.38 -4.06 36.07
C GLU A 349 -57.50 -3.80 35.06
N GLU A 350 -58.61 -3.27 35.47
CA GLU A 350 -59.79 -3.12 34.58
C GLU A 350 -59.68 -1.92 33.61
N ILE A 351 -59.04 -0.84 34.04
CA ILE A 351 -58.84 0.37 33.22
C ILE A 351 -57.63 0.25 32.31
N LEU A 352 -56.56 -0.44 32.76
CA LEU A 352 -55.30 -0.59 31.99
C LEU A 352 -55.44 -1.57 30.82
N THR A 353 -56.24 -2.64 30.96
CA THR A 353 -56.46 -3.61 29.90
C THR A 353 -57.23 -3.03 28.72
N LEU A 354 -58.22 -2.22 28.97
CA LEU A 354 -59.00 -1.57 27.89
C LEU A 354 -58.17 -0.50 27.16
N ARG A 355 -57.37 0.26 27.91
CA ARG A 355 -56.51 1.33 27.36
C ARG A 355 -55.34 0.75 26.55
N GLN A 356 -54.76 -0.38 27.00
CA GLN A 356 -53.71 -1.08 26.27
C GLN A 356 -54.21 -1.71 24.96
N ALA A 357 -55.37 -2.29 24.96
CA ALA A 357 -55.97 -2.85 23.75
C ALA A 357 -56.26 -1.77 22.69
N MET A 358 -56.72 -0.60 23.12
CA MET A 358 -56.97 0.52 22.22
C MET A 358 -55.68 1.13 21.64
N MET A 359 -54.66 1.32 22.48
CA MET A 359 -53.37 1.87 22.04
C MET A 359 -52.63 0.93 21.08
N SER A 360 -52.61 -0.39 21.33
CA SER A 360 -51.93 -1.34 20.46
C SER A 360 -52.63 -1.51 19.09
N ALA A 361 -53.93 -1.28 19.02
CA ALA A 361 -54.65 -1.25 17.75
C ALA A 361 -54.30 -0.01 16.91
N ILE A 362 -54.13 1.15 17.57
CA ILE A 362 -53.73 2.40 16.90
C ILE A 362 -52.30 2.31 16.40
N GLU A 363 -51.31 1.81 17.20
CA GLU A 363 -49.92 1.65 16.80
C GLU A 363 -49.73 0.67 15.64
N ARG A 364 -50.48 -0.45 15.65
CA ARG A 364 -50.44 -1.41 14.53
C ARG A 364 -50.98 -0.82 13.22
N ALA A 365 -52.05 -0.02 13.31
CA ALA A 365 -52.62 0.65 12.15
C ALA A 365 -51.64 1.71 11.58
N ASP A 366 -50.95 2.48 12.45
CA ASP A 366 -50.02 3.50 12.03
C ASP A 366 -48.71 2.90 11.46
N LEU A 367 -48.25 1.77 12.02
CA LEU A 367 -47.05 1.05 11.53
C LEU A 367 -47.30 0.41 10.16
N LEU A 368 -48.49 -0.17 9.94
CA LEU A 368 -48.88 -0.68 8.64
C LEU A 368 -49.03 0.42 7.59
N ALA A 369 -49.60 1.55 7.94
CA ALA A 369 -49.72 2.69 7.05
C ALA A 369 -48.37 3.29 6.64
N ARG A 370 -47.39 3.34 7.56
CA ARG A 370 -46.01 3.82 7.26
C ARG A 370 -45.21 2.84 6.42
N LEU A 371 -45.35 1.53 6.66
CA LEU A 371 -44.67 0.50 5.87
C LEU A 371 -45.19 0.42 4.42
N GLU A 372 -46.47 0.66 4.19
CA GLU A 372 -47.03 0.69 2.85
C GLU A 372 -46.62 1.92 2.03
N LEU A 373 -46.35 3.05 2.70
CA LEU A 373 -46.06 4.32 2.02
C LEU A 373 -44.57 4.51 1.68
N THR A 374 -43.65 3.72 2.26
CA THR A 374 -42.18 4.03 2.19
C THR A 374 -41.34 3.03 1.41
N GLN A 375 -41.87 1.91 0.98
CA GLN A 375 -41.06 0.94 0.23
C GLN A 375 -41.49 0.87 -1.24
N PRO A 376 -40.57 1.04 -2.15
CA PRO A 376 -40.83 0.75 -3.56
C PRO A 376 -41.29 -0.70 -3.70
N ARG A 377 -42.32 -0.94 -4.48
CA ARG A 377 -42.74 -2.31 -4.82
C ARG A 377 -41.71 -3.00 -5.67
N TRP A 378 -40.64 -3.52 -5.02
CA TRP A 378 -39.50 -4.16 -5.68
C TRP A 378 -39.89 -5.21 -6.71
N THR A 379 -41.02 -5.90 -6.49
CA THR A 379 -41.57 -6.86 -7.46
C THR A 379 -41.94 -6.19 -8.78
N SER A 380 -42.54 -5.00 -8.73
CA SER A 380 -42.92 -4.24 -9.93
C SER A 380 -41.66 -3.67 -10.61
N VAL A 381 -40.71 -3.13 -9.84
CA VAL A 381 -39.44 -2.61 -10.35
C VAL A 381 -38.63 -3.70 -11.04
N LEU A 382 -38.56 -4.90 -10.41
CA LEU A 382 -37.83 -6.04 -10.99
C LEU A 382 -38.54 -6.63 -12.20
N ALA A 383 -39.89 -6.65 -12.20
CA ALA A 383 -40.69 -7.10 -13.35
C ALA A 383 -40.52 -6.17 -14.55
N GLU A 384 -40.55 -4.86 -14.33
CA GLU A 384 -40.27 -3.87 -15.37
C GLU A 384 -38.84 -3.95 -15.90
N LEU A 385 -37.86 -4.09 -14.98
CA LEU A 385 -36.48 -4.29 -15.35
C LEU A 385 -36.27 -5.54 -16.23
N ALA A 386 -36.92 -6.65 -15.85
CA ALA A 386 -36.86 -7.90 -16.62
C ALA A 386 -37.54 -7.78 -17.99
N GLY A 387 -38.59 -6.98 -18.09
CA GLY A 387 -39.28 -6.72 -19.35
C GLY A 387 -38.59 -5.73 -20.27
N ALA A 388 -37.87 -4.76 -19.66
CA ALA A 388 -37.16 -3.71 -20.40
C ALA A 388 -35.82 -4.16 -20.95
N LEU A 389 -35.15 -5.16 -20.33
CA LEU A 389 -33.83 -5.61 -20.75
C LEU A 389 -33.88 -6.29 -22.12
N PRO A 390 -32.99 -5.92 -23.06
CA PRO A 390 -32.85 -6.62 -24.32
C PRO A 390 -32.49 -8.11 -24.11
N THR A 391 -32.95 -8.99 -24.98
CA THR A 391 -32.71 -10.44 -24.91
C THR A 391 -31.24 -10.86 -24.99
N ASP A 392 -30.38 -9.97 -25.46
CA ASP A 392 -28.94 -10.14 -25.58
C ASP A 392 -28.15 -9.56 -24.39
N ALA A 393 -28.83 -8.93 -23.43
CA ALA A 393 -28.25 -8.42 -22.19
C ALA A 393 -28.59 -9.32 -21.01
N TYR A 394 -27.63 -9.50 -20.09
CA TYR A 394 -27.87 -10.18 -18.81
C TYR A 394 -27.18 -9.44 -17.67
N LEU A 395 -27.82 -9.44 -16.53
CA LEU A 395 -27.30 -8.83 -15.32
C LEU A 395 -26.53 -9.86 -14.49
N THR A 396 -25.42 -9.44 -13.95
CA THR A 396 -24.61 -10.21 -13.00
C THR A 396 -24.82 -9.77 -11.56
N MET A 397 -25.20 -8.50 -11.39
CA MET A 397 -25.49 -7.92 -10.08
C MET A 397 -26.61 -6.90 -10.19
N VAL A 398 -27.52 -6.95 -9.21
CA VAL A 398 -28.54 -5.92 -8.95
C VAL A 398 -28.40 -5.55 -7.48
N SER A 399 -28.06 -4.31 -7.20
CA SER A 399 -27.93 -3.80 -5.85
C SER A 399 -28.83 -2.59 -5.69
N ALA A 400 -29.63 -2.59 -4.63
CA ALA A 400 -30.54 -1.49 -4.29
C ALA A 400 -30.03 -0.75 -3.06
N ASP A 401 -30.01 0.58 -3.13
CA ASP A 401 -29.64 1.47 -2.01
C ASP A 401 -30.67 2.62 -1.95
N GLY A 402 -31.67 2.43 -1.06
CA GLY A 402 -32.78 3.35 -0.95
C GLY A 402 -33.64 3.43 -2.23
N GLU A 403 -33.70 4.59 -2.87
CA GLU A 403 -34.39 4.81 -4.15
C GLU A 403 -33.47 4.57 -5.37
N GLY A 404 -32.18 4.24 -5.13
CA GLY A 404 -31.20 3.95 -6.15
C GLY A 404 -31.09 2.45 -6.44
N LEU A 405 -30.90 2.10 -7.70
CA LEU A 405 -30.66 0.74 -8.17
C LEU A 405 -29.38 0.72 -9.00
N ARG A 406 -28.41 -0.08 -8.57
CA ARG A 406 -27.18 -0.31 -9.33
C ARG A 406 -27.25 -1.64 -10.04
N LEU A 407 -27.00 -1.61 -11.34
CA LEU A 407 -26.99 -2.77 -12.22
C LEU A 407 -25.59 -3.01 -12.77
N GLU A 408 -25.11 -4.23 -12.69
CA GLU A 408 -23.92 -4.66 -13.43
C GLU A 408 -24.30 -5.81 -14.37
N GLY A 409 -23.76 -5.79 -15.57
CA GLY A 409 -24.10 -6.82 -16.54
C GLY A 409 -23.27 -6.75 -17.82
N TYR A 410 -23.70 -7.57 -18.77
CA TYR A 410 -23.11 -7.69 -20.08
C TYR A 410 -24.19 -7.52 -21.16
N ALA A 411 -23.87 -6.78 -22.21
CA ALA A 411 -24.72 -6.60 -23.39
C ALA A 411 -23.89 -6.61 -24.67
N PHE A 412 -24.54 -6.75 -25.80
CA PHE A 412 -23.89 -6.58 -27.09
C PHE A 412 -23.51 -5.11 -27.33
N ALA A 413 -24.39 -4.20 -26.94
CA ALA A 413 -24.16 -2.76 -26.97
C ALA A 413 -24.82 -2.11 -25.75
N THR A 414 -24.02 -1.52 -24.85
CA THR A 414 -24.48 -0.86 -23.62
C THR A 414 -25.44 0.31 -23.93
N SER A 415 -25.23 1.02 -25.02
CA SER A 415 -26.09 2.12 -25.47
C SER A 415 -27.54 1.69 -25.69
N THR A 416 -27.78 0.45 -26.13
CA THR A 416 -29.12 -0.10 -26.31
C THR A 416 -29.80 -0.32 -24.97
N VAL A 417 -29.08 -0.87 -23.99
CA VAL A 417 -29.58 -1.08 -22.62
C VAL A 417 -29.96 0.25 -21.97
N VAL A 418 -29.07 1.23 -22.03
CA VAL A 418 -29.33 2.59 -21.50
C VAL A 418 -30.55 3.20 -22.17
N GLY A 419 -30.62 3.19 -23.51
CA GLY A 419 -31.73 3.81 -24.23
C GLY A 419 -33.08 3.12 -24.01
N VAL A 420 -33.12 1.84 -23.64
CA VAL A 420 -34.36 1.16 -23.28
C VAL A 420 -34.76 1.48 -21.85
N LEU A 421 -33.82 1.48 -20.91
CA LEU A 421 -34.07 1.82 -19.51
C LEU A 421 -34.47 3.29 -19.32
N GLU A 422 -33.90 4.23 -20.08
CA GLU A 422 -34.31 5.65 -20.07
C GLU A 422 -35.74 5.88 -20.58
N ARG A 423 -36.29 4.97 -21.37
CA ARG A 423 -37.66 5.03 -21.87
C ARG A 423 -38.69 4.41 -20.92
N SER A 424 -38.25 3.69 -19.90
CA SER A 424 -39.17 3.15 -18.88
C SER A 424 -39.63 4.27 -17.97
N GLU A 425 -40.92 4.30 -17.71
CA GLU A 425 -41.56 5.27 -16.80
C GLU A 425 -41.22 5.02 -15.31
N VAL A 426 -40.59 3.87 -15.02
CA VAL A 426 -40.23 3.43 -13.65
C VAL A 426 -38.93 4.06 -13.19
N PHE A 427 -38.05 4.45 -14.12
CA PHE A 427 -36.74 5.02 -13.81
C PHE A 427 -36.68 6.48 -14.19
N ASP A 428 -36.38 7.34 -13.20
CA ASP A 428 -36.30 8.80 -13.38
C ASP A 428 -34.95 9.21 -14.05
N SER A 429 -33.88 8.49 -13.76
CA SER A 429 -32.59 8.70 -14.43
C SER A 429 -31.79 7.42 -14.53
N VAL A 430 -31.08 7.26 -15.64
CA VAL A 430 -30.15 6.17 -15.88
C VAL A 430 -28.77 6.78 -16.14
N ARG A 431 -27.77 6.40 -15.38
CA ARG A 431 -26.42 6.92 -15.51
C ARG A 431 -25.40 5.79 -15.59
N LEU A 432 -24.41 5.97 -16.44
CA LEU A 432 -23.28 5.05 -16.50
C LEU A 432 -22.37 5.31 -15.29
N ALA A 433 -22.22 4.31 -14.42
CA ALA A 433 -21.41 4.41 -13.19
C ALA A 433 -19.93 4.07 -13.38
N GLY A 434 -19.57 3.57 -14.56
CA GLY A 434 -18.17 3.19 -14.86
C GLY A 434 -17.88 3.12 -16.35
N PRO A 435 -16.61 2.88 -16.71
CA PRO A 435 -16.24 2.71 -18.10
C PRO A 435 -16.84 1.41 -18.65
N VAL A 436 -17.32 1.46 -19.89
CA VAL A 436 -17.75 0.26 -20.62
C VAL A 436 -16.51 -0.45 -21.14
N THR A 437 -16.34 -1.72 -20.77
CA THR A 437 -15.22 -2.54 -21.21
C THR A 437 -15.72 -3.69 -22.07
N ARG A 438 -14.99 -3.99 -23.15
CA ARG A 438 -15.29 -5.16 -23.98
C ARG A 438 -14.58 -6.38 -23.41
N GLU A 439 -15.35 -7.40 -23.12
CA GLU A 439 -14.85 -8.66 -22.57
C GLU A 439 -15.34 -9.85 -23.42
N ARG A 440 -14.48 -10.85 -23.52
CA ARG A 440 -14.84 -12.08 -24.20
C ARG A 440 -15.51 -13.02 -23.22
N THR A 441 -16.82 -13.15 -23.34
CA THR A 441 -17.61 -14.07 -22.53
C THR A 441 -17.83 -15.40 -23.26
N PRO A 442 -18.33 -16.45 -22.60
CA PRO A 442 -18.70 -17.71 -23.25
C PRO A 442 -19.76 -17.54 -24.36
N LEU A 443 -20.50 -16.43 -24.34
CA LEU A 443 -21.53 -16.06 -25.32
C LEU A 443 -21.03 -15.08 -26.39
N GLY A 444 -19.71 -14.91 -26.55
CA GLY A 444 -19.08 -14.01 -27.49
C GLY A 444 -18.52 -12.73 -26.87
N GLU A 445 -18.07 -11.82 -27.73
CA GLU A 445 -17.60 -10.50 -27.26
C GLU A 445 -18.81 -9.65 -26.82
N ARG A 446 -18.73 -9.16 -25.57
CA ARG A 446 -19.78 -8.33 -24.99
C ARG A 446 -19.19 -7.15 -24.24
N GLU A 447 -19.99 -6.11 -24.12
CA GLU A 447 -19.68 -4.93 -23.32
C GLU A 447 -20.15 -5.13 -21.89
N ARG A 448 -19.21 -5.05 -20.94
CA ARG A 448 -19.53 -4.97 -19.51
C ARG A 448 -19.91 -3.55 -19.16
N PHE A 449 -21.02 -3.40 -18.45
CA PHE A 449 -21.51 -2.11 -18.01
C PHE A 449 -21.86 -2.10 -16.52
N THR A 450 -21.80 -0.91 -15.93
CA THR A 450 -22.36 -0.61 -14.60
C THR A 450 -23.23 0.62 -14.74
N LEU A 451 -24.49 0.49 -14.36
CA LEU A 451 -25.49 1.57 -14.43
C LEU A 451 -26.00 1.89 -13.03
N ASP A 452 -26.18 3.17 -12.74
CA ASP A 452 -26.93 3.67 -11.60
C ASP A 452 -28.25 4.24 -12.09
N LEU A 453 -29.35 3.74 -11.53
CA LEU A 453 -30.71 4.15 -11.83
C LEU A 453 -31.33 4.78 -10.58
N LEU A 454 -32.15 5.79 -10.78
CA LEU A 454 -33.05 6.30 -9.74
C LEU A 454 -34.46 5.89 -10.07
N ILE A 455 -35.15 5.35 -9.08
CA ILE A 455 -36.56 4.95 -9.21
C ILE A 455 -37.43 6.21 -9.08
N ALA A 456 -38.39 6.39 -9.97
CA ALA A 456 -39.25 7.55 -9.97
C ALA A 456 -40.14 7.55 -8.71
N SER A 457 -39.85 8.45 -7.78
CA SER A 457 -40.59 8.61 -6.54
C SER A 457 -42.00 9.15 -6.86
N GLY A 458 -43.04 8.34 -6.67
CA GLY A 458 -44.41 8.82 -6.65
C GLY A 458 -45.40 8.35 -7.74
N ARG A 459 -45.07 7.34 -8.56
CA ARG A 459 -45.94 6.81 -9.62
C ARG A 459 -46.42 5.36 -9.39
N TYR A 460 -46.56 4.95 -8.15
CA TYR A 460 -47.09 3.60 -7.84
C TYR A 460 -48.49 3.73 -7.20
N ASP A 461 -49.46 4.20 -7.96
CA ASP A 461 -50.89 3.96 -7.67
C ASP A 461 -51.33 2.61 -8.21
#